data_4f341c21e0599b02812ab80e885cc808
#
_entry.id   4f341c21e0599b02812ab80e885cc808
#
_cell.length_a   1.000
_cell.length_b   1.000
_cell.length_c   1.000
_cell.angle_alpha   90.00
_cell.angle_beta   90.00
_cell.angle_gamma   90.00
#
_symmetry.space_group_name_H-M   'P 1'
#
loop_
_entity.id
_entity.type
_entity.pdbx_description
1 polymer ?
#
loop_
_entity_poly.entity_id
_entity_poly.type
_entity_poly.pdbx_seq_one_letter_code
_entity_poly.pdbx_strand_id
1 'polypeptide(L)'
;MLSAARLIAPAARSAIFSNTALVRPLAAIPSNTHVVPAAPAQLSAVRSFQTTSVTKDIDSAAKFIGAGAATVGVAGSGAGIGTVFGSLIIGYARNPSLKQQLFSYAILGFALSEAMGLFCLMMAFLLLFAF
;
A
#
# COMPACT_ATOMS: atom_id res chain seq x y z
N MET A 1 -8.29 -54.51 9.82
CA MET A 1 -8.76 -53.81 8.61
C MET A 1 -7.94 -52.52 8.44
N LEU A 2 -7.05 -52.54 7.47
CA LEU A 2 -6.05 -51.49 7.21
C LEU A 2 -6.71 -50.32 6.47
N SER A 3 -6.78 -49.15 7.09
CA SER A 3 -7.20 -47.90 6.42
C SER A 3 -6.00 -47.26 5.75
N ALA A 4 -6.01 -47.20 4.44
CA ALA A 4 -4.97 -46.59 3.61
C ALA A 4 -5.02 -45.06 3.74
N ALA A 5 -4.04 -44.49 4.41
CA ALA A 5 -3.76 -43.05 4.36
C ALA A 5 -3.19 -42.73 2.95
N ARG A 6 -3.97 -42.05 2.13
CA ARG A 6 -3.50 -41.49 0.87
C ARG A 6 -2.58 -40.32 1.15
N LEU A 7 -1.28 -40.55 0.96
CA LEU A 7 -0.28 -39.48 0.81
C LEU A 7 -0.61 -38.66 -0.46
N ILE A 8 -1.12 -37.48 -0.30
CA ILE A 8 -1.21 -36.49 -1.37
C ILE A 8 0.15 -35.81 -1.47
N ALA A 9 0.86 -36.12 -2.55
CA ALA A 9 2.18 -35.58 -2.85
C ALA A 9 2.14 -34.04 -3.05
N PRO A 10 3.16 -33.31 -2.60
CA PRO A 10 3.26 -31.86 -2.80
C PRO A 10 3.91 -31.54 -4.16
N ALA A 11 3.18 -31.74 -5.26
CA ALA A 11 3.70 -31.46 -6.61
C ALA A 11 3.15 -30.17 -7.24
N ALA A 12 2.47 -29.31 -6.47
CA ALA A 12 1.83 -28.10 -7.01
C ALA A 12 2.46 -26.77 -6.57
N ARG A 13 3.67 -26.76 -5.99
CA ARG A 13 4.31 -25.51 -5.51
C ARG A 13 5.47 -24.96 -6.35
N SER A 14 5.88 -25.62 -7.42
CA SER A 14 7.04 -25.19 -8.22
C SER A 14 6.71 -24.48 -9.54
N ALA A 15 5.44 -24.22 -9.86
CA ALA A 15 5.05 -23.65 -11.16
C ALA A 15 4.85 -22.11 -11.17
N ILE A 16 5.12 -21.39 -10.07
CA ILE A 16 4.84 -19.95 -9.99
C ILE A 16 6.08 -19.06 -10.13
N PHE A 17 7.29 -19.64 -10.15
CA PHE A 17 8.54 -18.86 -10.21
C PHE A 17 9.42 -19.09 -11.44
N SER A 18 8.89 -19.56 -12.56
CA SER A 18 9.64 -19.65 -13.81
C SER A 18 9.07 -18.71 -14.89
N ASN A 19 8.97 -17.42 -14.59
CA ASN A 19 8.75 -16.40 -15.61
C ASN A 19 10.04 -15.58 -15.82
N THR A 20 11.14 -16.28 -16.10
CA THR A 20 12.39 -15.70 -16.59
C THR A 20 12.50 -15.90 -18.10
N ALA A 21 11.58 -15.32 -18.85
CA ALA A 21 11.72 -15.29 -20.30
C ALA A 21 11.05 -14.04 -20.84
N LEU A 22 11.77 -12.93 -20.79
CA LEU A 22 11.63 -11.81 -21.74
C LEU A 22 12.77 -10.81 -21.54
N VAL A 23 14.01 -11.32 -21.49
CA VAL A 23 15.15 -10.48 -21.90
C VAL A 23 15.23 -10.62 -23.42
N ARG A 24 14.57 -9.73 -24.10
CA ARG A 24 14.67 -9.56 -25.55
C ARG A 24 16.09 -9.02 -25.84
N PRO A 25 16.94 -9.73 -26.63
CA PRO A 25 18.21 -9.15 -27.04
C PRO A 25 17.91 -7.95 -27.92
N LEU A 26 18.55 -6.83 -27.60
CA LEU A 26 18.54 -5.62 -28.43
C LEU A 26 19.16 -5.99 -29.78
N ALA A 27 18.31 -6.28 -30.76
CA ALA A 27 18.74 -6.51 -32.12
C ALA A 27 19.34 -5.21 -32.66
N ALA A 28 20.51 -5.37 -33.28
CA ALA A 28 21.33 -4.35 -33.91
C ALA A 28 20.51 -3.31 -34.69
N ILE A 29 20.68 -2.05 -34.35
CA ILE A 29 20.23 -0.90 -35.14
C ILE A 29 21.16 -0.84 -36.35
N PRO A 30 20.67 -0.94 -37.62
CA PRO A 30 21.49 -0.68 -38.77
C PRO A 30 21.90 0.79 -38.76
N SER A 31 23.20 1.04 -38.73
CA SER A 31 23.80 2.35 -38.87
C SER A 31 23.58 2.87 -40.31
N ASN A 32 22.49 3.58 -40.49
CA ASN A 32 22.26 4.31 -41.72
C ASN A 32 22.89 5.68 -41.57
N THR A 33 24.15 5.79 -41.96
CA THR A 33 24.91 7.04 -42.05
C THR A 33 24.37 7.90 -43.20
N HIS A 34 23.27 8.58 -42.98
CA HIS A 34 22.91 9.73 -43.79
C HIS A 34 23.70 10.94 -43.27
N VAL A 35 24.74 11.30 -43.99
CA VAL A 35 25.44 12.57 -43.81
C VAL A 35 24.51 13.69 -44.27
N VAL A 36 23.82 14.33 -43.33
CA VAL A 36 23.08 15.54 -43.56
C VAL A 36 24.05 16.72 -43.48
N PRO A 37 24.13 17.60 -44.50
CA PRO A 37 25.00 18.77 -44.42
C PRO A 37 24.60 19.67 -43.28
N ALA A 38 25.59 20.10 -42.48
CA ALA A 38 25.41 20.96 -41.33
C ALA A 38 24.79 22.31 -41.75
N ALA A 39 23.52 22.49 -41.44
CA ALA A 39 22.89 23.82 -41.41
C ALA A 39 23.50 24.62 -40.24
N PRO A 40 23.71 25.95 -40.38
CA PRO A 40 24.30 26.75 -39.32
C PRO A 40 23.40 26.68 -38.08
N ALA A 41 24.02 26.27 -36.97
CA ALA A 41 23.37 26.21 -35.67
C ALA A 41 22.82 27.59 -35.30
N GLN A 42 21.52 27.81 -35.45
CA GLN A 42 20.87 28.90 -34.76
C GLN A 42 20.97 28.60 -33.27
N LEU A 43 21.71 29.42 -32.56
CA LEU A 43 21.72 29.48 -31.10
C LEU A 43 20.26 29.73 -30.63
N SER A 44 19.51 28.64 -30.45
CA SER A 44 18.21 28.70 -29.82
C SER A 44 18.40 29.21 -28.40
N ALA A 45 17.71 30.32 -28.13
CA ALA A 45 17.66 31.02 -26.87
C ALA A 45 17.77 30.07 -25.67
N VAL A 46 18.78 30.32 -24.84
CA VAL A 46 18.91 29.71 -23.52
C VAL A 46 17.59 29.98 -22.80
N ARG A 47 16.71 28.97 -22.69
CA ARG A 47 15.54 29.05 -21.83
C ARG A 47 16.08 29.27 -20.43
N SER A 48 15.88 30.47 -19.92
CA SER A 48 16.13 30.75 -18.52
C SER A 48 15.26 29.82 -17.71
N PHE A 49 15.86 28.88 -17.00
CA PHE A 49 15.18 28.09 -16.01
C PHE A 49 14.66 29.05 -14.94
N GLN A 50 13.36 29.33 -14.95
CA GLN A 50 12.73 30.01 -13.85
C GLN A 50 12.71 29.07 -12.64
N THR A 51 13.62 29.32 -11.71
CA THR A 51 13.77 28.55 -10.46
C THR A 51 12.86 29.04 -9.32
N THR A 52 11.79 29.79 -9.59
CA THR A 52 11.11 30.58 -8.55
C THR A 52 9.83 29.98 -7.96
N SER A 53 9.39 28.77 -8.33
CA SER A 53 8.16 28.21 -7.73
C SER A 53 8.26 26.78 -7.18
N VAL A 54 9.41 26.14 -7.31
CA VAL A 54 9.56 24.71 -7.00
C VAL A 54 9.44 24.38 -5.51
N THR A 55 9.79 25.31 -4.61
CA THR A 55 9.78 25.04 -3.15
C THR A 55 8.37 24.97 -2.58
N LYS A 56 7.44 25.84 -2.97
CA LYS A 56 6.06 25.80 -2.48
C LYS A 56 5.30 24.57 -2.95
N ASP A 57 5.54 24.12 -4.17
CA ASP A 57 4.91 22.91 -4.73
C ASP A 57 5.39 21.64 -4.02
N ILE A 58 6.68 21.60 -3.63
CA ILE A 58 7.25 20.48 -2.88
C ILE A 58 6.64 20.40 -1.47
N ASP A 59 6.51 21.51 -0.76
CA ASP A 59 5.91 21.55 0.58
C ASP A 59 4.45 21.10 0.54
N SER A 60 3.69 21.58 -0.43
CA SER A 60 2.29 21.17 -0.62
C SER A 60 2.18 19.69 -0.96
N ALA A 61 3.04 19.18 -1.84
CA ALA A 61 3.08 17.76 -2.17
C ALA A 61 3.43 16.91 -0.93
N ALA A 62 4.40 17.34 -0.13
CA ALA A 62 4.79 16.66 1.09
C ALA A 62 3.63 16.59 2.11
N LYS A 63 2.84 17.66 2.27
CA LYS A 63 1.65 17.68 3.13
C LYS A 63 0.60 16.66 2.66
N PHE A 64 0.29 16.61 1.36
CA PHE A 64 -0.68 15.66 0.81
C PHE A 64 -0.20 14.22 0.95
N ILE A 65 1.08 13.95 0.70
CA ILE A 65 1.66 12.60 0.88
C ILE A 65 1.63 12.21 2.35
N GLY A 66 2.03 13.11 3.24
CA GLY A 66 2.03 12.88 4.68
C GLY A 66 0.64 12.61 5.25
N ALA A 67 -0.36 13.39 4.83
CA ALA A 67 -1.75 13.18 5.21
C ALA A 67 -2.30 11.86 4.69
N GLY A 68 -1.97 11.52 3.43
CA GLY A 68 -2.33 10.21 2.86
C GLY A 68 -1.71 9.06 3.64
N ALA A 69 -0.43 9.15 4.02
CA ALA A 69 0.24 8.15 4.85
C ALA A 69 -0.39 8.02 6.25
N ALA A 70 -0.77 9.14 6.88
CA ALA A 70 -1.41 9.12 8.19
C ALA A 70 -2.78 8.41 8.17
N THR A 71 -3.56 8.54 7.07
CA THR A 71 -4.87 7.87 6.95
C THR A 71 -4.76 6.36 6.84
N VAL A 72 -3.61 5.79 6.44
CA VAL A 72 -3.40 4.33 6.39
C VAL A 72 -3.57 3.68 7.76
N GLY A 73 -3.27 4.41 8.85
CA GLY A 73 -3.48 3.91 10.21
C GLY A 73 -4.93 3.56 10.54
N VAL A 74 -5.91 4.19 9.89
CA VAL A 74 -7.34 3.88 10.04
C VAL A 74 -7.67 2.46 9.57
N ALA A 75 -6.96 1.94 8.58
CA ALA A 75 -7.15 0.56 8.11
C ALA A 75 -6.81 -0.46 9.22
N GLY A 76 -5.80 -0.16 10.05
CA GLY A 76 -5.46 -0.97 11.23
C GLY A 76 -6.60 -1.02 12.25
N SER A 77 -7.26 0.11 12.51
CA SER A 77 -8.45 0.18 13.36
C SER A 77 -9.57 -0.70 12.83
N GLY A 78 -9.88 -0.61 11.54
CA GLY A 78 -10.90 -1.44 10.91
C GLY A 78 -10.62 -2.95 11.04
N ALA A 79 -9.37 -3.37 10.78
CA ALA A 79 -8.95 -4.76 10.96
C ALA A 79 -9.04 -5.19 12.44
N GLY A 80 -8.64 -4.33 13.37
CA GLY A 80 -8.75 -4.56 14.82
C GLY A 80 -10.19 -4.81 15.25
N ILE A 81 -11.13 -3.98 14.81
CA ILE A 81 -12.55 -4.13 15.09
C ILE A 81 -13.08 -5.46 14.54
N GLY A 82 -12.72 -5.78 13.29
CA GLY A 82 -13.12 -7.04 12.66
C GLY A 82 -12.65 -8.28 13.45
N THR A 83 -11.41 -8.27 13.95
CA THR A 83 -10.87 -9.36 14.76
C THR A 83 -11.56 -9.49 16.12
N VAL A 84 -11.86 -8.37 16.78
CA VAL A 84 -12.59 -8.34 18.06
C VAL A 84 -13.96 -8.98 17.90
N PHE A 85 -14.77 -8.53 16.94
CA PHE A 85 -16.12 -9.06 16.74
C PHE A 85 -16.11 -10.49 16.18
N GLY A 86 -15.15 -10.84 15.31
CA GLY A 86 -14.98 -12.21 14.84
C GLY A 86 -14.71 -13.19 15.97
N SER A 87 -13.80 -12.85 16.87
CA SER A 87 -13.51 -13.67 18.06
C SER A 87 -14.68 -13.69 19.08
N LEU A 88 -15.43 -12.59 19.18
CA LEU A 88 -16.63 -12.52 20.02
C LEU A 88 -17.68 -13.55 19.59
N ILE A 89 -17.94 -13.67 18.29
CA ILE A 89 -18.92 -14.65 17.75
C ILE A 89 -18.48 -16.07 18.08
N ILE A 90 -17.18 -16.37 17.92
CA ILE A 90 -16.63 -17.67 18.29
C ILE A 90 -16.77 -17.91 19.80
N GLY A 91 -16.51 -16.90 20.62
CA GLY A 91 -16.67 -16.96 22.07
C GLY A 91 -18.11 -17.25 22.47
N TYR A 92 -19.09 -16.64 21.83
CA TYR A 92 -20.52 -16.90 22.07
C TYR A 92 -20.92 -18.35 21.74
N ALA A 93 -20.40 -18.86 20.62
CA ALA A 93 -20.68 -20.25 20.22
C ALA A 93 -20.14 -21.27 21.22
N ARG A 94 -18.99 -20.97 21.86
CA ARG A 94 -18.33 -21.86 22.81
C ARG A 94 -18.94 -21.76 24.22
N ASN A 95 -19.29 -20.58 24.66
CA ASN A 95 -19.77 -20.31 26.02
C ASN A 95 -20.96 -19.34 26.03
N PRO A 96 -22.16 -19.81 25.73
CA PRO A 96 -23.37 -18.95 25.65
C PRO A 96 -23.70 -18.24 26.97
N SER A 97 -23.34 -18.85 28.12
CA SER A 97 -23.59 -18.29 29.45
C SER A 97 -22.80 -17.01 29.74
N LEU A 98 -21.68 -16.81 29.10
CA LEU A 98 -20.79 -15.64 29.32
C LEU A 98 -21.06 -14.50 28.32
N LYS A 99 -22.16 -14.59 27.56
CA LYS A 99 -22.48 -13.65 26.47
C LYS A 99 -22.36 -12.18 26.89
N GLN A 100 -22.93 -11.81 28.03
CA GLN A 100 -22.95 -10.43 28.51
C GLN A 100 -21.55 -9.93 28.88
N GLN A 101 -20.75 -10.77 29.51
CA GLN A 101 -19.39 -10.43 29.91
C GLN A 101 -18.47 -10.29 28.71
N LEU A 102 -18.54 -11.24 27.77
CA LEU A 102 -17.77 -11.19 26.53
C LEU A 102 -18.09 -9.96 25.68
N PHE A 103 -19.38 -9.58 25.62
CA PHE A 103 -19.79 -8.37 24.94
C PHE A 103 -19.19 -7.12 25.54
N SER A 104 -19.17 -6.99 26.86
CA SER A 104 -18.58 -5.85 27.57
C SER A 104 -17.10 -5.68 27.24
N TYR A 105 -16.34 -6.79 27.21
CA TYR A 105 -14.92 -6.74 26.82
C TYR A 105 -14.72 -6.41 25.34
N ALA A 106 -15.61 -6.91 24.46
CA ALA A 106 -15.55 -6.59 23.05
C ALA A 106 -15.79 -5.10 22.79
N ILE A 107 -16.71 -4.47 23.50
CA ILE A 107 -16.96 -3.02 23.40
C ILE A 107 -15.73 -2.22 23.87
N LEU A 108 -15.03 -2.66 24.90
CA LEU A 108 -13.79 -2.04 25.34
C LEU A 108 -12.71 -2.12 24.24
N GLY A 109 -12.52 -3.30 23.64
CA GLY A 109 -11.59 -3.50 22.52
C GLY A 109 -11.94 -2.67 21.29
N PHE A 110 -13.24 -2.59 20.97
CA PHE A 110 -13.75 -1.71 19.91
C PHE A 110 -13.41 -0.24 20.17
N ALA A 111 -13.70 0.26 21.37
CA ALA A 111 -13.44 1.66 21.74
C ALA A 111 -11.95 2.03 21.64
N LEU A 112 -11.06 1.16 22.11
CA LEU A 112 -9.62 1.37 21.99
C LEU A 112 -9.14 1.37 20.54
N SER A 113 -9.64 0.46 19.73
CA SER A 113 -9.29 0.37 18.31
C SER A 113 -9.76 1.61 17.55
N GLU A 114 -11.00 2.05 17.80
CA GLU A 114 -11.58 3.25 17.19
C GLU A 114 -10.82 4.51 17.58
N ALA A 115 -10.46 4.66 18.85
CA ALA A 115 -9.68 5.78 19.34
C ALA A 115 -8.34 5.92 18.58
N MET A 116 -7.65 4.82 18.33
CA MET A 116 -6.41 4.83 17.55
C MET A 116 -6.63 5.24 16.09
N GLY A 117 -7.72 4.77 15.47
CA GLY A 117 -8.09 5.17 14.11
C GLY A 117 -8.40 6.67 14.00
N LEU A 118 -9.16 7.19 14.94
CA LEU A 118 -9.48 8.63 15.01
C LEU A 118 -8.23 9.48 15.28
N PHE A 119 -7.29 8.99 16.08
CA PHE A 119 -6.02 9.66 16.30
C PHE A 119 -5.20 9.78 15.00
N CYS A 120 -5.14 8.72 14.19
CA CYS A 120 -4.49 8.75 12.88
C CYS A 120 -5.18 9.74 11.93
N LEU A 121 -6.50 9.78 11.94
CA LEU A 121 -7.27 10.73 11.13
C LEU A 121 -7.03 12.17 11.56
N MET A 122 -6.97 12.43 12.87
CA MET A 122 -6.63 13.75 13.42
C MET A 122 -5.25 14.20 12.94
N MET A 123 -4.25 13.31 12.95
CA MET A 123 -2.92 13.62 12.43
C MET A 123 -2.95 14.00 10.95
N ALA A 124 -3.79 13.34 10.14
CA ALA A 124 -3.96 13.69 8.73
C ALA A 124 -4.51 15.12 8.56
N PHE A 125 -5.50 15.50 9.36
CA PHE A 125 -6.06 16.85 9.35
C PHE A 125 -5.06 17.91 9.83
N LEU A 126 -4.27 17.60 10.84
CA LEU A 126 -3.23 18.53 11.32
C LEU A 126 -2.19 18.77 10.22
N LEU A 127 -1.75 17.75 9.50
CA LEU A 127 -0.81 17.89 8.39
C LEU A 127 -1.37 18.70 7.22
N LEU A 128 -2.68 18.63 6.96
CA LEU A 128 -3.30 19.36 5.86
C LEU A 128 -3.58 20.82 6.19
N PHE A 129 -4.01 21.12 7.42
CA PHE A 129 -4.58 22.42 7.75
C PHE A 129 -3.80 23.21 8.81
N ALA A 130 -3.00 22.55 9.64
CA ALA A 130 -2.27 23.22 10.73
C ALA A 130 -0.79 23.44 10.41
N PHE A 131 -0.20 22.59 9.59
CA PHE A 131 1.20 22.67 9.14
C PHE A 131 1.26 22.90 7.63
#